data_e3fdd1f38da3d2b53424f02f98a6ff9e
#
_entry.id   e3fdd1f38da3d2b53424f02f98a6ff9e
#
_cell.length_a   1.000
_cell.length_b   1.000
_cell.length_c   1.000
_cell.angle_alpha   90.00
_cell.angle_beta   90.00
_cell.angle_gamma   90.00
#
_symmetry.space_group_name_H-M   'P 1'
#
loop_
_entity.id
_entity.type
_entity.pdbx_description
1 polymer ?
#
loop_
_entity_poly.entity_id
_entity_poly.type
_entity_poly.pdbx_seq_one_letter_code
_entity_poly.pdbx_strand_id
1 'polypeptide(L)'
;MPKNLSRRAFVGAIPAFAALSACSALSRAGATGSGSADQGGSIVLGVSGPRTGASAEYGQYWQEGFDLALEELNAAGGVDGRKVELKWEDSQSDPKQSVPIAQKFVADAAVIAELGDFSSGASMAASATYQQAGLVQFGFTNSNPDFTKGGDHMWSPSLTQEFYQTRAAQWIAGSYQRISVVYLESDWGKNSFDIFKAAAAEAGLEIAYESPIQPDSEDYRPVLIKARDAGPQAVVHLGYGPDGARIVRQLREIGFTGQFFGGQNTPQFLEAAGSAAEGTIIIENFLIGNDSPAVVDFNKRFKDRFGHDPSTFSAYAYDALNVLIEAVRRGGATREGVFKALSDGGRWKTVQFGEFEFSADRRPGDVTLLPVTVKNGVYVPAEAS
;
A
#
# COMPACT_ATOMS: atom_id res chain seq x y z
N MET A 1 -50.61 -21.40 -40.72
CA MET A 1 -50.73 -22.72 -41.35
C MET A 1 -49.54 -23.57 -40.88
N PRO A 2 -49.84 -24.73 -40.33
CA PRO A 2 -48.84 -25.59 -39.67
C PRO A 2 -48.33 -26.68 -40.59
N LYS A 3 -47.18 -27.24 -40.27
CA LYS A 3 -46.93 -28.66 -40.62
C LYS A 3 -46.02 -29.30 -39.57
N ASN A 4 -46.64 -30.33 -38.99
CA ASN A 4 -46.22 -31.35 -38.05
C ASN A 4 -45.23 -32.38 -38.60
N LEU A 5 -44.80 -33.20 -37.65
CA LEU A 5 -44.37 -34.63 -37.74
C LEU A 5 -42.84 -34.80 -37.80
N SER A 6 -42.20 -35.75 -37.07
CA SER A 6 -42.71 -36.97 -36.44
C SER A 6 -41.68 -37.52 -35.45
N ARG A 7 -42.23 -38.19 -34.43
CA ARG A 7 -41.55 -39.12 -33.48
C ARG A 7 -40.97 -40.36 -34.21
N ARG A 8 -39.82 -40.84 -33.75
CA ARG A 8 -39.56 -42.29 -33.76
C ARG A 8 -38.74 -42.64 -32.50
N ALA A 9 -39.37 -43.45 -31.67
CA ALA A 9 -38.79 -44.19 -30.59
C ALA A 9 -38.03 -45.42 -31.13
N PHE A 10 -36.94 -45.78 -30.49
CA PHE A 10 -36.40 -47.15 -30.58
C PHE A 10 -36.08 -47.65 -29.18
N VAL A 11 -36.76 -48.76 -28.89
CA VAL A 11 -36.63 -49.60 -27.68
C VAL A 11 -35.63 -50.70 -28.00
N GLY A 12 -34.81 -51.13 -27.04
CA GLY A 12 -34.09 -52.38 -27.17
C GLY A 12 -32.91 -52.52 -26.20
N ALA A 13 -33.18 -53.14 -25.11
CA ALA A 13 -32.65 -54.41 -24.55
C ALA A 13 -31.38 -54.31 -23.69
N ILE A 14 -31.60 -54.69 -22.41
CA ILE A 14 -30.63 -55.16 -21.41
C ILE A 14 -30.21 -56.58 -21.73
N PRO A 15 -28.99 -57.02 -21.40
CA PRO A 15 -28.89 -58.17 -20.51
C PRO A 15 -27.99 -57.96 -19.28
N ALA A 16 -28.51 -58.45 -18.15
CA ALA A 16 -27.84 -58.70 -16.90
C ALA A 16 -26.85 -59.87 -17.03
N PHE A 17 -25.70 -59.76 -16.40
CA PHE A 17 -24.94 -60.97 -15.95
C PHE A 17 -24.39 -60.77 -14.54
N ALA A 18 -24.44 -61.87 -13.85
CA ALA A 18 -24.44 -62.08 -12.43
C ALA A 18 -23.06 -61.91 -11.72
N ALA A 19 -23.17 -61.78 -10.44
CA ALA A 19 -22.14 -61.76 -9.43
C ALA A 19 -21.23 -63.01 -9.37
N LEU A 20 -20.00 -62.80 -8.95
CA LEU A 20 -19.23 -63.82 -8.22
C LEU A 20 -18.37 -63.11 -7.14
N SER A 21 -18.74 -63.42 -5.91
CA SER A 21 -17.99 -63.06 -4.68
C SER A 21 -16.74 -63.96 -4.58
N ALA A 22 -15.62 -63.39 -4.22
CA ALA A 22 -14.50 -64.11 -3.63
C ALA A 22 -13.85 -63.22 -2.53
N CYS A 23 -14.11 -63.62 -1.28
CA CYS A 23 -13.33 -63.25 -0.12
C CYS A 23 -11.94 -63.88 -0.21
N SER A 24 -10.88 -63.12 0.05
CA SER A 24 -9.61 -63.68 0.51
C SER A 24 -8.96 -62.70 1.51
N ALA A 25 -8.56 -63.30 2.60
CA ALA A 25 -8.13 -62.70 3.85
C ALA A 25 -6.71 -62.15 3.83
N LEU A 26 -6.51 -61.18 4.72
CA LEU A 26 -5.31 -60.79 5.47
C LEU A 26 -3.91 -61.09 4.86
N SER A 27 -3.18 -60.00 4.62
CA SER A 27 -1.77 -59.94 4.97
C SER A 27 -1.44 -58.51 5.48
N ARG A 28 -1.17 -58.45 6.76
CA ARG A 28 -0.64 -57.31 7.50
C ARG A 28 0.83 -57.25 7.17
N ALA A 29 1.26 -56.32 6.35
CA ALA A 29 2.64 -55.89 6.24
C ALA A 29 2.67 -54.40 6.48
N GLY A 30 3.32 -53.96 7.55
CA GLY A 30 3.53 -52.56 7.88
C GLY A 30 4.39 -51.92 6.80
N ALA A 31 3.82 -50.96 6.13
CA ALA A 31 4.55 -49.92 5.40
C ALA A 31 4.26 -48.64 6.13
N THR A 32 5.23 -48.18 6.90
CA THR A 32 5.34 -46.79 7.28
C THR A 32 5.62 -45.98 6.01
N GLY A 33 4.59 -45.76 5.24
CA GLY A 33 4.57 -44.76 4.20
C GLY A 33 4.30 -43.44 4.89
N SER A 34 5.32 -42.61 5.07
CA SER A 34 5.13 -41.19 5.19
C SER A 34 4.39 -40.73 3.94
N GLY A 35 3.08 -40.72 4.03
CA GLY A 35 2.24 -40.04 3.10
C GLY A 35 2.62 -38.56 3.22
N SER A 36 3.35 -38.08 2.25
CA SER A 36 3.31 -36.66 1.91
C SER A 36 1.84 -36.35 1.73
N ALA A 37 1.21 -35.79 2.75
CA ALA A 37 -0.04 -35.08 2.57
C ALA A 37 0.19 -34.16 1.40
N ASP A 38 -0.59 -34.30 0.35
CA ASP A 38 -0.73 -33.32 -0.71
C ASP A 38 -1.10 -32.01 0.01
N GLN A 39 -0.08 -31.20 0.30
CA GLN A 39 -0.20 -29.93 1.00
C GLN A 39 -0.87 -28.99 0.02
N GLY A 40 -2.19 -29.00 0.07
CA GLY A 40 -3.11 -28.35 -0.82
C GLY A 40 -2.69 -26.97 -1.24
N GLY A 41 -2.96 -26.66 -2.50
CA GLY A 41 -3.02 -25.38 -3.20
C GLY A 41 -2.11 -24.22 -2.74
N SER A 42 -1.95 -23.21 -3.58
CA SER A 42 -1.23 -21.98 -3.25
C SER A 42 -1.83 -21.27 -2.04
N ILE A 43 -1.01 -20.50 -1.34
CA ILE A 43 -1.45 -19.52 -0.33
C ILE A 43 -1.86 -18.26 -1.09
N VAL A 44 -3.12 -17.87 -0.98
CA VAL A 44 -3.68 -16.76 -1.76
C VAL A 44 -3.93 -15.55 -0.88
N LEU A 45 -3.35 -14.40 -1.24
CA LEU A 45 -3.65 -13.10 -0.66
C LEU A 45 -4.42 -12.27 -1.70
N GLY A 46 -5.45 -11.55 -1.26
CA GLY A 46 -6.13 -10.56 -2.09
C GLY A 46 -5.33 -9.26 -2.15
N VAL A 47 -5.34 -8.58 -3.28
CA VAL A 47 -4.83 -7.21 -3.40
C VAL A 47 -5.93 -6.36 -4.01
N SER A 48 -6.40 -5.35 -3.29
CA SER A 48 -7.22 -4.27 -3.84
C SER A 48 -6.35 -3.02 -4.00
N GLY A 49 -6.25 -2.51 -5.22
CA GLY A 49 -5.40 -1.36 -5.47
C GLY A 49 -5.55 -0.82 -6.89
N PRO A 50 -5.03 0.38 -7.16
CA PRO A 50 -5.24 1.06 -8.43
C PRO A 50 -4.31 0.47 -9.50
N ARG A 51 -4.88 -0.25 -10.45
CA ARG A 51 -4.16 -0.66 -11.68
C ARG A 51 -4.45 0.28 -12.84
N THR A 52 -5.58 0.98 -12.76
CA THR A 52 -6.00 2.01 -13.72
C THR A 52 -6.48 3.26 -12.98
N GLY A 53 -6.78 4.34 -13.71
CA GLY A 53 -7.24 5.61 -13.16
C GLY A 53 -6.09 6.52 -12.69
N ALA A 54 -6.45 7.57 -11.96
CA ALA A 54 -5.55 8.63 -11.54
C ALA A 54 -4.39 8.17 -10.64
N SER A 55 -4.59 7.08 -9.91
CA SER A 55 -3.59 6.52 -9.00
C SER A 55 -2.85 5.29 -9.56
N ALA A 56 -2.95 5.01 -10.86
CA ALA A 56 -2.37 3.80 -11.48
C ALA A 56 -0.85 3.67 -11.28
N GLU A 57 -0.15 4.78 -11.22
CA GLU A 57 1.29 4.86 -10.92
C GLU A 57 1.63 4.12 -9.62
N TYR A 58 0.82 4.30 -8.56
CA TYR A 58 1.04 3.62 -7.27
C TYR A 58 0.80 2.11 -7.36
N GLY A 59 -0.18 1.70 -8.17
CA GLY A 59 -0.40 0.29 -8.47
C GLY A 59 0.78 -0.35 -9.18
N GLN A 60 1.49 0.38 -10.05
CA GLN A 60 2.71 -0.08 -10.69
C GLN A 60 3.84 -0.26 -9.66
N TYR A 61 4.06 0.72 -8.77
CA TYR A 61 5.06 0.58 -7.70
C TYR A 61 4.78 -0.62 -6.80
N TRP A 62 3.52 -0.85 -6.45
CA TRP A 62 3.12 -2.01 -5.66
C TRP A 62 3.40 -3.31 -6.40
N GLN A 63 3.06 -3.36 -7.69
CA GLN A 63 3.31 -4.55 -8.51
C GLN A 63 4.79 -4.95 -8.47
N GLU A 64 5.69 -3.98 -8.68
CA GLU A 64 7.13 -4.24 -8.67
C GLU A 64 7.63 -4.71 -7.30
N GLY A 65 7.16 -4.08 -6.20
CA GLY A 65 7.50 -4.49 -4.84
C GLY A 65 7.00 -5.89 -4.51
N PHE A 66 5.75 -6.20 -4.87
CA PHE A 66 5.17 -7.53 -4.69
C PHE A 66 5.84 -8.58 -5.56
N ASP A 67 6.15 -8.28 -6.83
CA ASP A 67 6.80 -9.22 -7.74
C ASP A 67 8.17 -9.63 -7.22
N LEU A 68 8.98 -8.68 -6.73
CA LEU A 68 10.27 -8.99 -6.13
C LEU A 68 10.11 -9.91 -4.91
N ALA A 69 9.20 -9.58 -3.99
CA ALA A 69 8.97 -10.38 -2.80
C ALA A 69 8.44 -11.79 -3.14
N LEU A 70 7.52 -11.92 -4.10
CA LEU A 70 6.99 -13.20 -4.54
C LEU A 70 8.03 -14.07 -5.23
N GLU A 71 8.86 -13.48 -6.10
CA GLU A 71 9.94 -14.20 -6.78
C GLU A 71 10.93 -14.78 -5.77
N GLU A 72 11.38 -13.98 -4.79
CA GLU A 72 12.31 -14.40 -3.74
C GLU A 72 11.69 -15.49 -2.85
N LEU A 73 10.46 -15.27 -2.40
CA LEU A 73 9.74 -16.19 -1.54
C LEU A 73 9.50 -17.54 -2.22
N ASN A 74 8.98 -17.51 -3.44
CA ASN A 74 8.66 -18.74 -4.17
C ASN A 74 9.92 -19.48 -4.65
N ALA A 75 11.01 -18.77 -4.96
CA ALA A 75 12.31 -19.38 -5.25
C ALA A 75 12.91 -20.07 -4.01
N ALA A 76 12.64 -19.54 -2.81
CA ALA A 76 13.04 -20.15 -1.53
C ALA A 76 12.14 -21.35 -1.12
N GLY A 77 11.18 -21.75 -1.96
CA GLY A 77 10.27 -22.88 -1.69
C GLY A 77 8.91 -22.48 -1.10
N GLY A 78 8.61 -21.20 -1.04
CA GLY A 78 7.32 -20.67 -0.53
C GLY A 78 7.21 -20.75 1.00
N VAL A 79 6.02 -21.07 1.48
CA VAL A 79 5.75 -21.32 2.91
C VAL A 79 5.29 -22.77 3.06
N ASP A 80 6.02 -23.56 3.82
CA ASP A 80 5.78 -24.98 4.01
C ASP A 80 5.64 -25.77 2.68
N GLY A 81 6.44 -25.39 1.67
CA GLY A 81 6.42 -26.00 0.33
C GLY A 81 5.28 -25.51 -0.57
N ARG A 82 4.43 -24.62 -0.10
CA ARG A 82 3.30 -24.05 -0.86
C ARG A 82 3.72 -22.71 -1.47
N LYS A 83 3.37 -22.48 -2.74
CA LYS A 83 3.57 -21.20 -3.40
C LYS A 83 2.64 -20.15 -2.83
N VAL A 84 3.08 -18.90 -2.86
CA VAL A 84 2.24 -17.73 -2.57
C VAL A 84 1.81 -17.08 -3.87
N GLU A 85 0.56 -16.71 -3.93
CA GLU A 85 -0.07 -16.05 -5.09
C GLU A 85 -0.86 -14.82 -4.65
N LEU A 86 -0.83 -13.76 -5.46
CA LEU A 86 -1.65 -12.57 -5.26
C LEU A 86 -2.82 -12.57 -6.24
N LYS A 87 -4.03 -12.42 -5.69
CA LYS A 87 -5.25 -12.22 -6.47
C LYS A 87 -5.56 -10.73 -6.48
N TRP A 88 -5.23 -10.07 -7.58
CA TRP A 88 -5.37 -8.62 -7.72
C TRP A 88 -6.70 -8.22 -8.34
N GLU A 89 -7.38 -7.25 -7.72
CA GLU A 89 -8.57 -6.57 -8.22
C GLU A 89 -8.30 -5.08 -8.34
N ASP A 90 -8.65 -4.51 -9.48
CA ASP A 90 -8.47 -3.08 -9.75
C ASP A 90 -9.59 -2.26 -9.07
N SER A 91 -9.24 -1.56 -8.03
CA SER A 91 -10.16 -0.68 -7.30
C SER A 91 -10.20 0.74 -7.85
N GLN A 92 -9.22 1.11 -8.68
CA GLN A 92 -8.96 2.50 -9.07
C GLN A 92 -8.81 3.45 -7.86
N SER A 93 -8.64 2.90 -6.66
CA SER A 93 -8.72 3.61 -5.36
C SER A 93 -10.04 4.38 -5.18
N ASP A 94 -11.11 3.90 -5.82
CA ASP A 94 -12.47 4.45 -5.66
C ASP A 94 -13.24 3.67 -4.58
N PRO A 95 -13.75 4.34 -3.54
CA PRO A 95 -14.58 3.71 -2.50
C PRO A 95 -15.76 2.89 -3.04
N LYS A 96 -16.32 3.27 -4.20
CA LYS A 96 -17.42 2.55 -4.85
C LYS A 96 -16.99 1.20 -5.42
N GLN A 97 -15.72 1.04 -5.79
CA GLN A 97 -15.17 -0.22 -6.28
C GLN A 97 -14.69 -1.12 -5.14
N SER A 98 -14.20 -0.53 -4.04
CA SER A 98 -13.59 -1.27 -2.94
C SER A 98 -14.58 -2.20 -2.23
N VAL A 99 -15.85 -1.79 -2.05
CA VAL A 99 -16.86 -2.63 -1.37
C VAL A 99 -17.19 -3.91 -2.17
N PRO A 100 -17.51 -3.85 -3.48
CA PRO A 100 -17.69 -5.06 -4.29
C PRO A 100 -16.45 -5.98 -4.32
N ILE A 101 -15.25 -5.41 -4.35
CA ILE A 101 -14.00 -6.17 -4.30
C ILE A 101 -13.88 -6.90 -2.96
N ALA A 102 -14.13 -6.21 -1.85
CA ALA A 102 -14.14 -6.83 -0.53
C ALA A 102 -15.12 -8.00 -0.44
N GLN A 103 -16.35 -7.83 -0.95
CA GLN A 103 -17.34 -8.92 -1.02
C GLN A 103 -16.83 -10.11 -1.83
N LYS A 104 -16.13 -9.86 -2.95
CA LYS A 104 -15.53 -10.91 -3.78
C LYS A 104 -14.43 -11.67 -3.03
N PHE A 105 -13.53 -10.96 -2.32
CA PHE A 105 -12.48 -11.60 -1.53
C PHE A 105 -13.03 -12.37 -0.33
N VAL A 106 -14.04 -11.84 0.33
CA VAL A 106 -14.71 -12.53 1.45
C VAL A 106 -15.40 -13.81 1.00
N ALA A 107 -16.04 -13.80 -0.18
CA ALA A 107 -16.70 -14.97 -0.75
C ALA A 107 -15.71 -16.04 -1.23
N ASP A 108 -14.47 -15.69 -1.50
CA ASP A 108 -13.43 -16.63 -1.90
C ASP A 108 -12.71 -17.19 -0.66
N ALA A 109 -13.00 -18.44 -0.32
CA ALA A 109 -12.40 -19.11 0.84
C ALA A 109 -10.88 -19.32 0.71
N ALA A 110 -10.31 -19.22 -0.50
CA ALA A 110 -8.87 -19.31 -0.71
C ALA A 110 -8.13 -18.03 -0.26
N VAL A 111 -8.80 -16.87 -0.26
CA VAL A 111 -8.21 -15.60 0.18
C VAL A 111 -8.16 -15.54 1.70
N ILE A 112 -6.95 -15.49 2.27
CA ILE A 112 -6.73 -15.53 3.73
C ILE A 112 -6.41 -14.18 4.36
N ALA A 113 -5.99 -13.18 3.60
CA ALA A 113 -5.83 -11.79 4.00
C ALA A 113 -5.90 -10.88 2.77
N GLU A 114 -6.13 -9.60 2.99
CA GLU A 114 -6.16 -8.57 1.94
C GLU A 114 -5.07 -7.53 2.18
N LEU A 115 -4.43 -7.10 1.10
CA LEU A 115 -3.44 -6.02 0.99
C LEU A 115 -4.05 -4.86 0.22
N GLY A 116 -4.24 -3.73 0.84
CA GLY A 116 -4.77 -2.53 0.16
C GLY A 116 -5.66 -1.66 1.06
N ASP A 117 -6.32 -0.70 0.55
CA ASP A 117 -6.22 -0.01 -0.73
C ASP A 117 -5.20 1.15 -0.66
N PHE A 118 -4.84 1.75 -1.81
CA PHE A 118 -3.94 2.90 -1.83
C PHE A 118 -4.56 4.10 -1.13
N SER A 119 -5.81 4.47 -1.47
CA SER A 119 -6.46 5.58 -0.79
C SER A 119 -7.11 5.14 0.52
N SER A 120 -6.93 5.94 1.56
CA SER A 120 -7.53 5.66 2.87
C SER A 120 -9.06 5.58 2.80
N GLY A 121 -9.69 6.43 1.98
CA GLY A 121 -11.14 6.41 1.78
C GLY A 121 -11.64 5.09 1.17
N ALA A 122 -10.91 4.56 0.19
CA ALA A 122 -11.24 3.28 -0.45
C ALA A 122 -11.07 2.11 0.54
N SER A 123 -9.95 2.07 1.28
CA SER A 123 -9.75 1.07 2.33
C SER A 123 -10.86 1.09 3.37
N MET A 124 -11.16 2.27 3.91
CA MET A 124 -12.15 2.43 4.98
C MET A 124 -13.57 2.08 4.55
N ALA A 125 -13.93 2.34 3.30
CA ALA A 125 -15.23 1.93 2.75
C ALA A 125 -15.43 0.40 2.79
N ALA A 126 -14.37 -0.37 2.60
CA ALA A 126 -14.39 -1.83 2.61
C ALA A 126 -14.26 -2.47 4.00
N SER A 127 -13.78 -1.71 5.01
CA SER A 127 -13.38 -2.24 6.32
C SER A 127 -14.48 -3.02 7.03
N ALA A 128 -15.73 -2.54 7.01
CA ALA A 128 -16.84 -3.24 7.66
C ALA A 128 -17.09 -4.64 7.05
N THR A 129 -16.89 -4.79 5.73
CA THR A 129 -17.06 -6.08 5.03
C THR A 129 -15.98 -7.07 5.48
N TYR A 130 -14.72 -6.65 5.55
CA TYR A 130 -13.61 -7.50 6.01
C TYR A 130 -13.75 -7.85 7.49
N GLN A 131 -14.08 -6.87 8.34
CA GLN A 131 -14.30 -7.07 9.78
C GLN A 131 -15.35 -8.14 10.05
N GLN A 132 -16.52 -8.03 9.40
CA GLN A 132 -17.61 -9.00 9.58
C GLN A 132 -17.26 -10.41 9.15
N ALA A 133 -16.37 -10.54 8.19
CA ALA A 133 -15.92 -11.83 7.65
C ALA A 133 -14.70 -12.43 8.36
N GLY A 134 -14.13 -11.73 9.34
CA GLY A 134 -12.89 -12.16 10.01
C GLY A 134 -11.69 -12.24 9.07
N LEU A 135 -11.65 -11.41 8.03
CA LEU A 135 -10.55 -11.32 7.07
C LEU A 135 -9.69 -10.11 7.39
N VAL A 136 -8.41 -10.32 7.63
CA VAL A 136 -7.47 -9.22 7.87
C VAL A 136 -7.40 -8.31 6.66
N GLN A 137 -7.64 -7.01 6.88
CA GLN A 137 -7.38 -5.93 5.94
C GLN A 137 -6.06 -5.26 6.32
N PHE A 138 -5.04 -5.41 5.47
CA PHE A 138 -3.70 -4.90 5.71
C PHE A 138 -3.44 -3.64 4.88
N GLY A 139 -3.87 -2.49 5.41
CA GLY A 139 -3.80 -1.19 4.75
C GLY A 139 -2.41 -0.58 4.78
N PHE A 140 -1.47 -1.17 4.07
CA PHE A 140 -0.04 -0.86 4.19
C PHE A 140 0.39 0.54 3.70
N THR A 141 -0.48 1.26 2.99
CA THR A 141 -0.30 2.68 2.66
C THR A 141 -1.37 3.57 3.30
N ASN A 142 -2.23 2.99 4.15
CA ASN A 142 -3.29 3.72 4.78
C ASN A 142 -2.82 4.51 6.00
N SER A 143 -2.66 5.82 5.83
CA SER A 143 -2.20 6.74 6.88
C SER A 143 -3.33 7.42 7.67
N ASN A 144 -4.62 7.19 7.32
CA ASN A 144 -5.72 7.77 8.09
C ASN A 144 -5.78 7.12 9.49
N PRO A 145 -5.77 7.91 10.59
CA PRO A 145 -5.76 7.38 11.96
C PRO A 145 -7.03 6.59 12.31
N ASP A 146 -8.14 6.82 11.60
CA ASP A 146 -9.40 6.11 11.87
C ASP A 146 -9.48 4.74 11.19
N PHE A 147 -8.58 4.42 10.26
CA PHE A 147 -8.60 3.14 9.57
C PHE A 147 -8.55 1.96 10.55
N THR A 148 -7.60 1.96 11.48
CA THR A 148 -7.47 0.86 12.45
C THR A 148 -8.54 0.88 13.53
N LYS A 149 -9.30 1.98 13.66
CA LYS A 149 -10.47 2.06 14.55
C LYS A 149 -11.72 1.38 13.94
N GLY A 150 -11.70 1.05 12.65
CA GLY A 150 -12.78 0.36 11.95
C GLY A 150 -13.03 -1.08 12.38
N GLY A 151 -12.13 -1.65 13.19
CA GLY A 151 -12.24 -3.01 13.74
C GLY A 151 -10.88 -3.58 14.12
N ASP A 152 -10.86 -4.76 14.72
CA ASP A 152 -9.63 -5.44 15.16
C ASP A 152 -8.90 -6.18 14.01
N HIS A 153 -9.56 -6.37 12.87
CA HIS A 153 -8.97 -6.96 11.67
C HIS A 153 -8.29 -5.94 10.75
N MET A 154 -8.32 -4.64 11.08
CA MET A 154 -7.65 -3.56 10.33
C MET A 154 -6.25 -3.33 10.90
N TRP A 155 -5.24 -3.64 10.11
CA TRP A 155 -3.82 -3.49 10.44
C TRP A 155 -3.12 -2.59 9.44
N SER A 156 -2.21 -1.74 9.89
CA SER A 156 -1.46 -0.87 9.00
C SER A 156 -0.01 -0.70 9.46
N PRO A 157 0.98 -1.10 8.67
CA PRO A 157 2.37 -0.75 8.94
C PRO A 157 2.70 0.70 8.52
N SER A 158 1.72 1.47 8.06
CA SER A 158 1.92 2.87 7.71
C SER A 158 1.79 3.77 8.94
N LEU A 159 2.59 4.82 8.99
CA LEU A 159 2.46 5.89 9.98
C LEU A 159 1.17 6.68 9.72
N THR A 160 0.63 7.33 10.76
CA THR A 160 -0.58 8.13 10.63
C THR A 160 -0.31 9.50 10.00
N GLN A 161 -1.33 10.05 9.35
CA GLN A 161 -1.31 11.46 8.92
C GLN A 161 -1.01 12.40 10.09
N GLU A 162 -1.54 12.10 11.28
CA GLU A 162 -1.26 12.85 12.50
C GLU A 162 0.24 12.89 12.80
N PHE A 163 0.91 11.74 12.72
CA PHE A 163 2.36 11.67 12.92
C PHE A 163 3.12 12.48 11.86
N TYR A 164 2.78 12.28 10.57
CA TYR A 164 3.45 13.00 9.46
C TYR A 164 3.23 14.50 9.54
N GLN A 165 1.99 14.95 9.66
CA GLN A 165 1.66 16.38 9.53
C GLN A 165 2.11 17.17 10.75
N THR A 166 2.02 16.58 11.95
CA THR A 166 2.53 17.23 13.16
C THR A 166 4.06 17.41 13.09
N ARG A 167 4.78 16.36 12.67
CA ARG A 167 6.24 16.46 12.53
C ARG A 167 6.65 17.37 11.40
N ALA A 168 5.92 17.40 10.29
CA ALA A 168 6.18 18.32 9.19
C ALA A 168 6.02 19.78 9.65
N ALA A 169 4.92 20.10 10.32
CA ALA A 169 4.69 21.47 10.84
C ALA A 169 5.80 21.91 11.82
N GLN A 170 6.17 21.02 12.76
CA GLN A 170 7.24 21.29 13.73
C GLN A 170 8.60 21.51 13.04
N TRP A 171 8.93 20.67 12.05
CA TRP A 171 10.17 20.79 11.32
C TRP A 171 10.24 22.08 10.50
N ILE A 172 9.13 22.44 9.81
CA ILE A 172 9.02 23.69 9.03
C ILE A 172 9.14 24.91 9.94
N ALA A 173 8.47 24.91 11.09
CA ALA A 173 8.51 26.01 12.06
C ALA A 173 9.92 26.28 12.63
N GLY A 174 10.82 25.29 12.60
CA GLY A 174 12.21 25.46 13.00
C GLY A 174 12.98 26.46 12.12
N SER A 175 12.55 26.69 10.87
CA SER A 175 13.28 27.51 9.89
C SER A 175 12.42 28.58 9.21
N TYR A 176 11.11 28.45 9.26
CA TYR A 176 10.16 29.30 8.56
C TYR A 176 9.10 29.82 9.52
N GLN A 177 8.64 31.05 9.32
CA GLN A 177 7.62 31.67 10.17
C GLN A 177 6.30 31.90 9.44
N ARG A 178 6.35 32.00 8.09
CA ARG A 178 5.20 32.35 7.26
C ARG A 178 5.17 31.51 6.01
N ILE A 179 4.07 30.74 5.82
CA ILE A 179 3.91 29.80 4.71
C ILE A 179 2.57 29.98 4.00
N SER A 180 2.49 29.42 2.79
CA SER A 180 1.21 29.14 2.13
C SER A 180 1.02 27.63 2.01
N VAL A 181 -0.22 27.13 2.13
CA VAL A 181 -0.55 25.72 2.06
C VAL A 181 -1.55 25.48 0.93
N VAL A 182 -1.24 24.54 0.05
CA VAL A 182 -2.18 23.99 -0.92
C VAL A 182 -2.35 22.50 -0.66
N TYR A 183 -3.60 22.00 -0.67
CA TYR A 183 -3.90 20.61 -0.31
C TYR A 183 -4.93 20.01 -1.24
N LEU A 184 -4.86 18.71 -1.46
CA LEU A 184 -5.80 18.00 -2.33
C LEU A 184 -7.22 18.06 -1.79
N GLU A 185 -8.19 18.33 -2.64
CA GLU A 185 -9.62 18.27 -2.33
C GLU A 185 -10.10 16.81 -2.33
N SER A 186 -9.61 16.07 -1.35
CA SER A 186 -9.97 14.67 -1.04
C SER A 186 -10.10 14.53 0.47
N ASP A 187 -10.69 13.43 0.94
CA ASP A 187 -10.77 13.15 2.38
C ASP A 187 -9.38 13.09 3.02
N TRP A 188 -8.41 12.49 2.33
CA TRP A 188 -7.03 12.44 2.80
C TRP A 188 -6.41 13.85 2.88
N GLY A 189 -6.57 14.66 1.84
CA GLY A 189 -5.99 16.01 1.79
C GLY A 189 -6.59 16.96 2.82
N LYS A 190 -7.89 16.93 3.00
CA LYS A 190 -8.61 17.73 4.01
C LYS A 190 -8.16 17.35 5.42
N ASN A 191 -8.16 16.04 5.74
CA ASN A 191 -7.71 15.57 7.05
C ASN A 191 -6.24 15.93 7.31
N SER A 192 -5.36 15.76 6.31
CA SER A 192 -3.95 16.19 6.41
C SER A 192 -3.82 17.67 6.69
N PHE A 193 -4.61 18.49 6.00
CA PHE A 193 -4.59 19.94 6.19
C PHE A 193 -5.08 20.34 7.58
N ASP A 194 -6.17 19.77 8.08
CA ASP A 194 -6.71 20.10 9.40
C ASP A 194 -5.69 19.76 10.50
N ILE A 195 -5.05 18.61 10.42
CA ILE A 195 -3.98 18.20 11.36
C ILE A 195 -2.77 19.15 11.24
N PHE A 196 -2.31 19.40 10.01
CA PHE A 196 -1.17 20.29 9.77
C PHE A 196 -1.45 21.70 10.31
N LYS A 197 -2.62 22.25 10.06
CA LYS A 197 -3.04 23.59 10.51
C LYS A 197 -3.05 23.71 12.03
N ALA A 198 -3.56 22.69 12.72
CA ALA A 198 -3.53 22.66 14.18
C ALA A 198 -2.08 22.63 14.71
N ALA A 199 -1.25 21.76 14.16
CA ALA A 199 0.16 21.64 14.56
C ALA A 199 0.99 22.88 14.19
N ALA A 200 0.70 23.54 13.05
CA ALA A 200 1.33 24.78 12.65
C ALA A 200 1.01 25.91 13.65
N ALA A 201 -0.24 26.01 14.09
CA ALA A 201 -0.64 26.98 15.11
C ALA A 201 0.07 26.77 16.44
N GLU A 202 0.18 25.51 16.90
CA GLU A 202 0.92 25.13 18.12
C GLU A 202 2.42 25.46 18.01
N ALA A 203 3.00 25.29 16.82
CA ALA A 203 4.40 25.58 16.54
C ALA A 203 4.68 27.08 16.26
N GLY A 204 3.65 27.94 16.24
CA GLY A 204 3.79 29.36 15.95
C GLY A 204 4.05 29.68 14.46
N LEU A 205 3.72 28.78 13.56
CA LEU A 205 3.89 28.91 12.11
C LEU A 205 2.65 29.56 11.49
N GLU A 206 2.80 30.75 10.89
CA GLU A 206 1.71 31.49 10.24
C GLU A 206 1.36 30.86 8.88
N ILE A 207 0.09 30.51 8.66
CA ILE A 207 -0.44 30.17 7.36
C ILE A 207 -1.06 31.42 6.72
N ALA A 208 -0.32 32.06 5.83
CA ALA A 208 -0.72 33.30 5.16
C ALA A 208 -1.76 33.10 4.08
N TYR A 209 -1.80 31.92 3.48
CA TYR A 209 -2.78 31.52 2.46
C TYR A 209 -3.00 30.01 2.53
N GLU A 210 -4.25 29.61 2.37
CA GLU A 210 -4.63 28.20 2.28
C GLU A 210 -5.65 28.00 1.16
N SER A 211 -5.55 26.88 0.43
CA SER A 211 -6.51 26.55 -0.62
C SER A 211 -6.53 25.06 -0.92
N PRO A 212 -7.75 24.48 -1.04
CA PRO A 212 -7.87 23.18 -1.69
C PRO A 212 -7.54 23.29 -3.19
N ILE A 213 -7.05 22.21 -3.76
CA ILE A 213 -6.79 22.04 -5.19
C ILE A 213 -7.43 20.73 -5.68
N GLN A 214 -7.94 20.75 -6.91
CA GLN A 214 -8.45 19.53 -7.53
C GLN A 214 -7.28 18.63 -7.93
N PRO A 215 -7.33 17.31 -7.60
CA PRO A 215 -6.34 16.37 -8.09
C PRO A 215 -6.30 16.35 -9.62
N ASP A 216 -5.13 16.06 -10.18
CA ASP A 216 -4.87 15.93 -11.61
C ASP A 216 -5.19 17.18 -12.47
N SER A 217 -5.33 18.35 -11.86
CA SER A 217 -5.49 19.58 -12.64
C SER A 217 -4.23 19.87 -13.46
N GLU A 218 -4.42 20.24 -14.72
CA GLU A 218 -3.29 20.62 -15.59
C GLU A 218 -2.69 21.99 -15.23
N ASP A 219 -3.48 22.88 -14.63
CA ASP A 219 -3.06 24.25 -14.30
C ASP A 219 -3.43 24.64 -12.87
N TYR A 220 -2.43 24.73 -12.02
CA TYR A 220 -2.53 25.23 -10.64
C TYR A 220 -2.14 26.69 -10.48
N ARG A 221 -1.61 27.36 -11.54
CA ARG A 221 -1.12 28.75 -11.47
C ARG A 221 -2.11 29.75 -10.89
N PRO A 222 -3.43 29.69 -11.15
CA PRO A 222 -4.38 30.62 -10.54
C PRO A 222 -4.39 30.59 -9.00
N VAL A 223 -4.21 29.40 -8.41
CA VAL A 223 -4.09 29.22 -6.95
C VAL A 223 -2.68 29.58 -6.47
N LEU A 224 -1.66 29.15 -7.20
CA LEU A 224 -0.26 29.35 -6.83
C LEU A 224 0.16 30.84 -6.89
N ILE A 225 -0.42 31.64 -7.78
CA ILE A 225 -0.23 33.09 -7.80
C ILE A 225 -0.72 33.70 -6.50
N LYS A 226 -1.90 33.35 -6.02
CA LYS A 226 -2.43 33.83 -4.74
C LYS A 226 -1.57 33.36 -3.56
N ALA A 227 -1.13 32.10 -3.60
CA ALA A 227 -0.23 31.55 -2.60
C ALA A 227 1.10 32.32 -2.53
N ARG A 228 1.70 32.62 -3.68
CA ARG A 228 2.94 33.47 -3.79
C ARG A 228 2.70 34.89 -3.32
N ASP A 229 1.62 35.51 -3.77
CA ASP A 229 1.35 36.96 -3.50
C ASP A 229 0.98 37.21 -2.03
N ALA A 230 0.64 36.19 -1.26
CA ALA A 230 0.54 36.26 0.19
C ALA A 230 1.89 36.47 0.90
N GLY A 231 3.01 36.41 0.16
CA GLY A 231 4.36 36.69 0.67
C GLY A 231 4.90 35.60 1.60
N PRO A 232 4.76 34.31 1.30
CA PRO A 232 5.28 33.24 2.13
C PRO A 232 6.79 33.05 1.91
N GLN A 233 7.47 32.54 2.93
CA GLN A 233 8.83 32.01 2.82
C GLN A 233 8.86 30.64 2.17
N ALA A 234 7.78 29.86 2.34
CA ALA A 234 7.63 28.53 1.78
C ALA A 234 6.20 28.26 1.32
N VAL A 235 6.07 27.36 0.33
CA VAL A 235 4.79 26.78 -0.07
C VAL A 235 4.81 25.30 0.31
N VAL A 236 3.77 24.86 1.02
CA VAL A 236 3.55 23.48 1.44
C VAL A 236 2.44 22.86 0.58
N HIS A 237 2.71 21.72 0.00
CA HIS A 237 1.73 20.92 -0.72
C HIS A 237 1.42 19.64 0.07
N LEU A 238 0.16 19.50 0.49
CA LEU A 238 -0.35 18.29 1.13
C LEU A 238 -1.10 17.47 0.07
N GLY A 239 -0.37 16.58 -0.60
CA GLY A 239 -0.90 15.83 -1.73
C GLY A 239 0.08 14.79 -2.27
N TYR A 240 -0.19 14.33 -3.47
CA TYR A 240 0.54 13.23 -4.10
C TYR A 240 1.65 13.73 -5.06
N GLY A 241 2.52 12.79 -5.45
CA GLY A 241 3.70 13.08 -6.28
C GLY A 241 3.41 13.77 -7.60
N PRO A 242 2.47 13.28 -8.43
CA PRO A 242 2.17 13.88 -9.73
C PRO A 242 1.73 15.33 -9.64
N ASP A 243 0.83 15.64 -8.69
CA ASP A 243 0.39 17.03 -8.44
C ASP A 243 1.54 17.88 -7.89
N GLY A 244 2.30 17.35 -6.93
CA GLY A 244 3.47 18.02 -6.36
C GLY A 244 4.52 18.40 -7.41
N ALA A 245 4.80 17.49 -8.36
CA ALA A 245 5.73 17.75 -9.46
C ALA A 245 5.25 18.89 -10.36
N ARG A 246 3.95 18.89 -10.70
CA ARG A 246 3.33 19.95 -11.50
C ARG A 246 3.32 21.30 -10.75
N ILE A 247 2.98 21.26 -9.46
CA ILE A 247 2.96 22.46 -8.59
C ILE A 247 4.34 23.08 -8.50
N VAL A 248 5.39 22.32 -8.20
CA VAL A 248 6.73 22.91 -8.05
C VAL A 248 7.22 23.52 -9.37
N ARG A 249 6.97 22.90 -10.51
CA ARG A 249 7.28 23.51 -11.82
C ARG A 249 6.55 24.82 -12.00
N GLN A 250 5.23 24.83 -11.81
CA GLN A 250 4.41 26.03 -12.01
C GLN A 250 4.74 27.14 -11.00
N LEU A 251 5.16 26.80 -9.76
CA LEU A 251 5.71 27.78 -8.81
C LEU A 251 6.96 28.46 -9.35
N ARG A 252 7.89 27.70 -9.94
CA ARG A 252 9.11 28.27 -10.54
C ARG A 252 8.78 29.11 -11.79
N GLU A 253 7.85 28.65 -12.63
CA GLU A 253 7.37 29.39 -13.82
C GLU A 253 6.77 30.76 -13.45
N ILE A 254 6.01 30.87 -12.35
CA ILE A 254 5.46 32.15 -11.88
C ILE A 254 6.44 32.99 -11.05
N GLY A 255 7.70 32.55 -10.93
CA GLY A 255 8.77 33.30 -10.27
C GLY A 255 8.83 33.16 -8.75
N PHE A 256 8.20 32.13 -8.16
CA PHE A 256 8.39 31.82 -6.74
C PHE A 256 9.74 31.16 -6.51
N THR A 257 10.60 31.81 -5.70
CA THR A 257 11.95 31.30 -5.39
C THR A 257 12.10 30.78 -3.97
N GLY A 258 11.03 30.86 -3.15
CA GLY A 258 11.00 30.33 -1.80
C GLY A 258 11.04 28.81 -1.75
N GLN A 259 11.07 28.28 -0.54
CA GLN A 259 11.11 26.85 -0.29
C GLN A 259 9.80 26.17 -0.73
N PHE A 260 9.92 24.97 -1.29
CA PHE A 260 8.78 24.08 -1.55
C PHE A 260 8.88 22.83 -0.68
N PHE A 261 7.79 22.54 0.02
CA PHE A 261 7.58 21.31 0.78
C PHE A 261 6.49 20.50 0.10
N GLY A 262 6.80 19.32 -0.37
CA GLY A 262 5.81 18.47 -1.04
C GLY A 262 6.44 17.55 -2.06
N GLY A 263 5.58 16.83 -2.79
CA GLY A 263 6.04 15.75 -3.66
C GLY A 263 6.15 14.43 -2.92
N GLN A 264 6.84 13.49 -3.52
CA GLN A 264 7.06 12.15 -2.96
C GLN A 264 8.45 11.65 -3.35
N ASN A 265 9.02 10.79 -2.52
CA ASN A 265 10.32 10.16 -2.76
C ASN A 265 10.17 9.02 -3.79
N THR A 266 9.95 9.41 -5.03
CA THR A 266 9.79 8.50 -6.17
C THR A 266 10.63 8.97 -7.35
N PRO A 267 11.17 8.06 -8.18
CA PRO A 267 11.87 8.44 -9.42
C PRO A 267 11.01 9.29 -10.35
N GLN A 268 9.72 9.02 -10.42
CA GLN A 268 8.77 9.71 -11.30
C GLN A 268 8.52 11.16 -10.88
N PHE A 269 8.55 11.46 -9.56
CA PHE A 269 8.52 12.85 -9.11
C PHE A 269 9.71 13.63 -9.64
N LEU A 270 10.92 13.06 -9.56
CA LEU A 270 12.13 13.70 -10.08
C LEU A 270 12.06 13.92 -11.59
N GLU A 271 11.62 12.91 -12.33
CA GLU A 271 11.45 13.00 -13.78
C GLU A 271 10.42 14.06 -14.16
N ALA A 272 9.24 14.04 -13.55
CA ALA A 272 8.15 14.96 -13.85
C ALA A 272 8.44 16.40 -13.42
N ALA A 273 9.10 16.62 -12.29
CA ALA A 273 9.46 17.94 -11.80
C ALA A 273 10.71 18.51 -12.49
N GLY A 274 11.62 17.65 -12.95
CA GLY A 274 12.87 18.04 -13.59
C GLY A 274 13.72 18.94 -12.69
N SER A 275 14.34 19.98 -13.26
CA SER A 275 15.16 20.92 -12.50
C SER A 275 14.39 21.73 -11.46
N ALA A 276 13.06 21.81 -11.54
CA ALA A 276 12.25 22.50 -10.55
C ALA A 276 12.19 21.75 -9.20
N ALA A 277 12.51 20.46 -9.20
CA ALA A 277 12.59 19.64 -7.97
C ALA A 277 13.75 20.06 -7.05
N GLU A 278 14.79 20.72 -7.59
CA GLU A 278 15.98 21.07 -6.82
C GLU A 278 15.62 21.86 -5.55
N GLY A 279 16.14 21.43 -4.41
CA GLY A 279 15.85 22.01 -3.10
C GLY A 279 14.47 21.69 -2.53
N THR A 280 13.60 20.94 -3.22
CA THR A 280 12.33 20.45 -2.65
C THR A 280 12.60 19.62 -1.42
N ILE A 281 11.81 19.83 -0.36
CA ILE A 281 11.89 19.02 0.87
C ILE A 281 10.62 18.15 0.99
N ILE A 282 10.85 16.89 1.28
CA ILE A 282 9.80 15.86 1.47
C ILE A 282 9.98 15.29 2.86
N ILE A 283 8.92 15.19 3.63
CA ILE A 283 8.95 14.56 4.96
C ILE A 283 8.49 13.11 4.80
N GLU A 284 9.42 12.19 4.97
CA GLU A 284 9.23 10.75 4.71
C GLU A 284 9.77 9.88 5.84
N ASN A 285 9.39 8.61 5.84
CA ASN A 285 9.91 7.61 6.77
C ASN A 285 10.90 6.63 6.10
N PHE A 286 11.07 6.73 4.80
CA PHE A 286 11.99 5.90 4.02
C PHE A 286 12.79 6.77 3.05
N LEU A 287 14.09 6.55 2.99
CA LEU A 287 14.98 7.19 2.05
C LEU A 287 15.70 6.13 1.22
N ILE A 288 15.51 6.17 -0.09
CA ILE A 288 16.20 5.29 -1.06
C ILE A 288 17.72 5.36 -0.89
N GLY A 289 18.26 6.54 -0.60
CA GLY A 289 19.69 6.76 -0.33
C GLY A 289 20.16 6.44 1.10
N ASN A 290 19.34 5.79 1.92
CA ASN A 290 19.74 5.35 3.25
C ASN A 290 20.83 4.28 3.16
N ASP A 291 21.84 4.38 4.01
CA ASP A 291 23.01 3.50 4.05
C ASP A 291 22.82 2.25 4.93
N SER A 292 21.64 2.06 5.50
CA SER A 292 21.37 0.85 6.26
C SER A 292 21.53 -0.40 5.37
N PRO A 293 22.15 -1.49 5.86
CA PRO A 293 22.39 -2.67 5.05
C PRO A 293 21.13 -3.26 4.40
N ALA A 294 19.98 -3.19 5.09
CA ALA A 294 18.72 -3.69 4.58
C ALA A 294 18.22 -2.88 3.38
N VAL A 295 18.32 -1.54 3.44
CA VAL A 295 17.93 -0.65 2.33
C VAL A 295 18.88 -0.79 1.15
N VAL A 296 20.18 -0.83 1.40
CA VAL A 296 21.20 -1.00 0.34
C VAL A 296 21.00 -2.32 -0.41
N ASP A 297 20.77 -3.42 0.32
CA ASP A 297 20.53 -4.73 -0.28
C ASP A 297 19.21 -4.78 -1.06
N PHE A 298 18.11 -4.24 -0.50
CA PHE A 298 16.83 -4.12 -1.19
C PHE A 298 16.96 -3.32 -2.49
N ASN A 299 17.55 -2.11 -2.42
CA ASN A 299 17.75 -1.26 -3.59
C ASN A 299 18.54 -1.96 -4.69
N LYS A 300 19.61 -2.69 -4.31
CA LYS A 300 20.41 -3.44 -5.26
C LYS A 300 19.58 -4.52 -5.95
N ARG A 301 18.87 -5.37 -5.20
CA ARG A 301 18.04 -6.46 -5.74
C ARG A 301 16.91 -5.91 -6.62
N PHE A 302 16.26 -4.83 -6.19
CA PHE A 302 15.22 -4.16 -6.95
C PHE A 302 15.77 -3.64 -8.29
N LYS A 303 16.90 -2.92 -8.25
CA LYS A 303 17.54 -2.36 -9.45
C LYS A 303 18.05 -3.44 -10.39
N ASP A 304 18.63 -4.52 -9.86
CA ASP A 304 19.07 -5.67 -10.67
C ASP A 304 17.86 -6.33 -11.38
N ARG A 305 16.68 -6.33 -10.78
CA ARG A 305 15.46 -6.94 -11.34
C ARG A 305 14.73 -6.04 -12.32
N PHE A 306 14.58 -4.75 -12.02
CA PHE A 306 13.72 -3.83 -12.79
C PHE A 306 14.48 -2.79 -13.60
N GLY A 307 15.78 -2.61 -13.37
CA GLY A 307 16.65 -1.69 -14.13
C GLY A 307 16.61 -0.24 -13.65
N HIS A 308 15.83 0.07 -12.62
CA HIS A 308 15.72 1.40 -12.02
C HIS A 308 15.65 1.32 -10.48
N ASP A 309 15.80 2.46 -9.83
CA ASP A 309 15.71 2.54 -8.38
C ASP A 309 14.25 2.35 -7.92
N PRO A 310 13.98 1.76 -6.72
CA PRO A 310 12.65 1.60 -6.19
C PRO A 310 12.00 2.94 -5.85
N SER A 311 10.69 2.95 -5.72
CA SER A 311 9.95 4.01 -5.03
C SER A 311 9.76 3.66 -3.55
N THR A 312 9.39 4.64 -2.72
CA THR A 312 8.92 4.38 -1.35
C THR A 312 7.76 3.37 -1.34
N PHE A 313 6.85 3.45 -2.31
CA PHE A 313 5.69 2.56 -2.41
C PHE A 313 6.05 1.13 -2.83
N SER A 314 7.13 0.96 -3.59
CA SER A 314 7.66 -0.38 -3.91
C SER A 314 8.20 -1.05 -2.64
N ALA A 315 8.91 -0.29 -1.78
CA ALA A 315 9.38 -0.79 -0.49
C ALA A 315 8.21 -1.13 0.45
N TYR A 316 7.15 -0.31 0.46
CA TYR A 316 5.96 -0.57 1.27
C TYR A 316 5.27 -1.87 0.86
N ALA A 317 5.08 -2.11 -0.42
CA ALA A 317 4.48 -3.34 -0.93
C ALA A 317 5.34 -4.58 -0.63
N TYR A 318 6.65 -4.49 -0.85
CA TYR A 318 7.61 -5.53 -0.51
C TYR A 318 7.52 -5.91 0.97
N ASP A 319 7.55 -4.92 1.87
CA ASP A 319 7.48 -5.12 3.31
C ASP A 319 6.13 -5.69 3.74
N ALA A 320 5.04 -5.17 3.19
CA ALA A 320 3.68 -5.61 3.54
C ALA A 320 3.46 -7.09 3.24
N LEU A 321 3.91 -7.55 2.07
CA LEU A 321 3.83 -8.96 1.72
C LEU A 321 4.67 -9.81 2.67
N ASN A 322 5.90 -9.40 2.96
CA ASN A 322 6.80 -10.13 3.86
C ASN A 322 6.24 -10.22 5.30
N VAL A 323 5.62 -9.15 5.81
CA VAL A 323 4.96 -9.15 7.12
C VAL A 323 3.79 -10.14 7.15
N LEU A 324 2.91 -10.13 6.13
CA LEU A 324 1.80 -11.09 6.07
C LEU A 324 2.28 -12.53 5.90
N ILE A 325 3.33 -12.77 5.12
CA ILE A 325 3.91 -14.10 4.98
C ILE A 325 4.52 -14.59 6.29
N GLU A 326 5.16 -13.70 7.04
CA GLU A 326 5.63 -14.05 8.37
C GLU A 326 4.47 -14.34 9.33
N ALA A 327 3.35 -13.62 9.23
CA ALA A 327 2.14 -13.94 9.98
C ALA A 327 1.59 -15.33 9.61
N VAL A 328 1.61 -15.68 8.33
CA VAL A 328 1.23 -17.03 7.86
C VAL A 328 2.16 -18.09 8.43
N ARG A 329 3.47 -17.86 8.48
CA ARG A 329 4.44 -18.81 9.07
C ARG A 329 4.18 -19.04 10.56
N ARG A 330 3.82 -17.98 11.30
CA ARG A 330 3.56 -18.04 12.75
C ARG A 330 2.20 -18.66 13.09
N GLY A 331 1.16 -18.28 12.35
CA GLY A 331 -0.23 -18.63 12.67
C GLY A 331 -0.86 -19.71 11.80
N GLY A 332 -0.23 -20.05 10.67
CA GLY A 332 -0.77 -20.94 9.65
C GLY A 332 -1.53 -20.20 8.55
N ALA A 333 -1.71 -20.88 7.41
CA ALA A 333 -2.30 -20.33 6.19
C ALA A 333 -3.83 -20.34 6.25
N THR A 334 -4.40 -19.62 7.20
CA THR A 334 -5.84 -19.43 7.39
C THR A 334 -6.14 -17.99 7.81
N ARG A 335 -7.38 -17.51 7.62
CA ARG A 335 -7.82 -16.17 8.10
C ARG A 335 -7.58 -16.00 9.60
N GLU A 336 -8.00 -16.98 10.39
CA GLU A 336 -7.81 -16.98 11.85
C GLU A 336 -6.32 -16.99 12.23
N GLY A 337 -5.51 -17.81 11.53
CA GLY A 337 -4.08 -17.91 11.78
C GLY A 337 -3.33 -16.60 11.55
N VAL A 338 -3.62 -15.91 10.43
CA VAL A 338 -3.05 -14.59 10.13
C VAL A 338 -3.46 -13.56 11.19
N PHE A 339 -4.76 -13.48 11.51
CA PHE A 339 -5.26 -12.59 12.54
C PHE A 339 -4.61 -12.85 13.90
N LYS A 340 -4.55 -14.12 14.32
CA LYS A 340 -3.94 -14.50 15.58
C LYS A 340 -2.46 -14.14 15.64
N ALA A 341 -1.70 -14.41 14.60
CA ALA A 341 -0.27 -14.12 14.54
C ALA A 341 0.02 -12.61 14.65
N LEU A 342 -0.79 -11.77 14.00
CA LEU A 342 -0.70 -10.32 14.13
C LEU A 342 -1.07 -9.87 15.55
N SER A 343 -2.12 -10.44 16.15
CA SER A 343 -2.64 -10.10 17.48
C SER A 343 -1.74 -10.57 18.61
N ASP A 344 -1.06 -11.70 18.46
CA ASP A 344 -0.08 -12.19 19.45
C ASP A 344 1.16 -11.29 19.53
N GLY A 345 1.34 -10.39 18.55
CA GLY A 345 2.40 -9.39 18.53
C GLY A 345 3.78 -9.95 18.15
N GLY A 346 4.82 -9.28 18.64
CA GLY A 346 6.21 -9.61 18.35
C GLY A 346 6.83 -8.71 17.29
N ARG A 347 8.11 -8.97 17.00
CA ARG A 347 8.88 -8.14 16.08
C ARG A 347 8.67 -8.57 14.63
N TRP A 348 8.56 -7.57 13.77
CA TRP A 348 8.40 -7.69 12.33
C TRP A 348 9.57 -7.02 11.65
N LYS A 349 10.13 -7.66 10.63
CA LYS A 349 11.25 -7.12 9.86
C LYS A 349 10.77 -6.46 8.59
N THR A 350 11.28 -5.26 8.34
CA THR A 350 10.99 -4.47 7.15
C THR A 350 12.24 -3.78 6.63
N VAL A 351 12.20 -3.39 5.39
CA VAL A 351 13.23 -2.53 4.78
C VAL A 351 13.09 -1.10 5.32
N GLN A 352 11.85 -0.64 5.51
CA GLN A 352 11.55 0.74 5.92
C GLN A 352 11.99 1.05 7.35
N PHE A 353 11.69 0.17 8.30
CA PHE A 353 11.87 0.42 9.72
C PHE A 353 12.95 -0.47 10.37
N GLY A 354 13.53 -1.40 9.60
CA GLY A 354 14.31 -2.46 10.18
C GLY A 354 13.42 -3.43 10.95
N GLU A 355 13.48 -3.43 12.28
CA GLU A 355 12.56 -4.19 13.13
C GLU A 355 11.58 -3.24 13.82
N PHE A 356 10.31 -3.59 13.83
CA PHE A 356 9.27 -2.86 14.55
C PHE A 356 8.28 -3.81 15.23
N GLU A 357 7.49 -3.28 16.16
CA GLU A 357 6.35 -3.95 16.78
C GLU A 357 5.08 -3.14 16.48
N PHE A 358 3.96 -3.83 16.28
CA PHE A 358 2.68 -3.16 16.24
C PHE A 358 2.27 -2.70 17.64
N SER A 359 1.87 -1.44 17.74
CA SER A 359 1.27 -0.85 18.95
C SER A 359 -0.14 -1.39 19.20
N ALA A 360 -0.76 -0.99 20.30
CA ALA A 360 -2.17 -1.29 20.58
C ALA A 360 -3.12 -0.78 19.48
N ASP A 361 -2.71 0.26 18.75
CA ASP A 361 -3.46 0.81 17.62
C ASP A 361 -3.23 0.05 16.31
N ARG A 362 -2.51 -1.08 16.34
CA ARG A 362 -2.15 -1.92 15.19
C ARG A 362 -1.39 -1.16 14.10
N ARG A 363 -0.52 -0.25 14.53
CA ARG A 363 0.41 0.54 13.72
C ARG A 363 1.83 0.43 14.26
N PRO A 364 2.85 0.78 13.45
CA PRO A 364 4.22 0.82 13.96
C PRO A 364 4.32 1.71 15.21
N GLY A 365 5.09 1.25 16.19
CA GLY A 365 5.43 2.04 17.36
C GLY A 365 6.36 3.21 17.05
N ASP A 366 7.34 3.44 17.91
CA ASP A 366 8.30 4.53 17.75
C ASP A 366 9.16 4.37 16.49
N VAL A 367 8.94 5.27 15.53
CA VAL A 367 9.69 5.38 14.28
C VAL A 367 10.13 6.83 14.06
N THR A 368 11.19 7.01 13.28
CA THR A 368 11.75 8.33 12.98
C THR A 368 11.38 8.74 11.56
N LEU A 369 10.93 9.99 11.37
CA LEU A 369 10.82 10.58 10.05
C LEU A 369 12.20 11.03 9.56
N LEU A 370 12.40 10.90 8.26
CA LEU A 370 13.59 11.32 7.56
C LEU A 370 13.21 12.43 6.57
N PRO A 371 13.39 13.70 6.92
CA PRO A 371 13.27 14.76 5.92
C PRO A 371 14.32 14.53 4.83
N VAL A 372 13.88 14.54 3.58
CA VAL A 372 14.75 14.40 2.41
C VAL A 372 14.68 15.64 1.54
N THR A 373 15.77 15.96 0.86
CA THR A 373 15.80 17.04 -0.11
C THR A 373 16.31 16.52 -1.46
N VAL A 374 15.96 17.22 -2.52
CA VAL A 374 16.49 16.96 -3.85
C VAL A 374 17.75 17.79 -4.03
N LYS A 375 18.89 17.16 -4.31
CA LYS A 375 20.17 17.79 -4.59
C LYS A 375 20.83 17.14 -5.80
N ASN A 376 21.10 17.92 -6.83
CA ASN A 376 21.65 17.44 -8.12
C ASN A 376 20.78 16.30 -8.73
N GLY A 377 19.45 16.40 -8.60
CA GLY A 377 18.52 15.43 -9.16
C GLY A 377 18.44 14.09 -8.41
N VAL A 378 18.96 14.00 -7.19
CA VAL A 378 18.86 12.80 -6.34
C VAL A 378 18.32 13.16 -4.96
N TYR A 379 17.70 12.19 -4.30
CA TYR A 379 17.24 12.34 -2.92
C TYR A 379 18.43 12.16 -1.95
N VAL A 380 18.57 13.09 -1.02
CA VAL A 380 19.54 13.03 0.06
C VAL A 380 18.87 13.44 1.38
N PRO A 381 19.41 13.05 2.55
CA PRO A 381 18.91 13.55 3.81
C PRO A 381 18.90 15.09 3.83
N ALA A 382 17.78 15.69 4.27
CA ALA A 382 17.72 17.12 4.50
C ALA A 382 18.39 17.44 5.83
N GLU A 383 19.29 18.41 5.83
CA GLU A 383 19.88 18.92 7.07
C GLU A 383 18.83 19.79 7.79
N ALA A 384 18.68 19.62 9.10
CA ALA A 384 17.94 20.56 9.91
C ALA A 384 18.67 21.89 9.86
N SER A 385 18.01 22.93 9.37
CA SER A 385 18.55 24.28 9.27
C SER A 385 18.56 24.98 10.62
#